data_282871a1d54b5134dc8ed4beb584490c
#
_entry.id   282871a1d54b5134dc8ed4beb584490c
#
_cell.length_a   1.000
_cell.length_b   1.000
_cell.length_c   1.000
_cell.angle_alpha   90.00
_cell.angle_beta   90.00
_cell.angle_gamma   90.00
#
_symmetry.space_group_name_H-M   'P 1'
#
loop_
_entity.id
_entity.type
_entity.pdbx_description
1 polymer ?
#
loop_
_entity_poly.entity_id
_entity_poly.type
_entity_poly.pdbx_seq_one_letter_code
_entity_poly.pdbx_strand_id
1 'polypeptide(L)'
;MRNFALTFSLILILGGCTSIVNEVTIEPIQPDESGRTLGADIDDPKMRTFIGVNIKKADPQLKKSHINVSVFNALVLLTGEVSSAEMKSLAGDVAREYRGVRQVYNELQIRGKTSIVSRTNDTIISGKIKAKLAFNKEVDYSDLILITEDSVVYLVGTVTKASGDLAANIARNTSGVRKVVRCLEYVTES
;
A
#
# COMPACT_ATOMS: atom_id res chain seq x y z
N MET A 1 -48.34 -36.77 3.21
CA MET A 1 -47.08 -36.75 2.47
C MET A 1 -46.57 -35.34 2.49
N ARG A 2 -45.59 -35.07 3.32
CA ARG A 2 -45.15 -33.71 3.67
C ARG A 2 -43.77 -33.46 3.03
N ASN A 3 -43.71 -32.53 2.08
CA ASN A 3 -42.43 -32.11 1.46
C ASN A 3 -41.75 -31.12 2.36
N PHE A 4 -40.60 -31.50 2.87
CA PHE A 4 -39.68 -30.65 3.63
C PHE A 4 -38.76 -29.94 2.64
N ALA A 5 -38.95 -28.64 2.41
CA ALA A 5 -38.03 -27.80 1.63
C ALA A 5 -36.92 -27.34 2.55
N LEU A 6 -35.71 -27.87 2.39
CA LEU A 6 -34.49 -27.39 3.03
C LEU A 6 -34.00 -26.13 2.27
N THR A 7 -34.24 -24.98 2.83
CA THR A 7 -33.60 -23.73 2.39
C THR A 7 -32.20 -23.66 2.97
N PHE A 8 -31.20 -23.88 2.11
CA PHE A 8 -29.79 -23.72 2.44
C PHE A 8 -29.43 -22.23 2.36
N SER A 9 -29.38 -21.56 3.53
CA SER A 9 -28.95 -20.18 3.64
C SER A 9 -27.42 -20.14 3.64
N LEU A 10 -26.82 -19.81 2.48
CA LEU A 10 -25.38 -19.56 2.34
C LEU A 10 -25.05 -18.18 2.89
N ILE A 11 -24.64 -18.12 4.15
CA ILE A 11 -24.12 -16.90 4.77
C ILE A 11 -22.68 -16.70 4.28
N LEU A 12 -22.50 -15.74 3.38
CA LEU A 12 -21.18 -15.25 2.95
C LEU A 12 -20.56 -14.44 4.09
N ILE A 13 -19.72 -15.06 4.92
CA ILE A 13 -18.89 -14.36 5.91
C ILE A 13 -17.61 -13.90 5.20
N LEU A 14 -17.70 -12.75 4.53
CA LEU A 14 -16.57 -11.99 4.02
C LEU A 14 -16.50 -10.66 4.75
N GLY A 15 -16.00 -10.68 5.97
CA GLY A 15 -15.86 -9.44 6.76
C GLY A 15 -14.93 -9.59 7.95
N GLY A 16 -13.66 -9.17 7.80
CA GLY A 16 -12.97 -8.57 8.91
C GLY A 16 -12.03 -9.40 9.77
N CYS A 17 -11.07 -10.10 9.20
CA CYS A 17 -9.95 -10.63 10.01
C CYS A 17 -9.10 -9.54 10.71
N THR A 18 -9.10 -8.30 10.20
CA THR A 18 -8.33 -7.19 10.78
C THR A 18 -8.92 -6.64 12.08
N SER A 19 -10.23 -6.73 12.27
CA SER A 19 -10.89 -6.21 13.49
C SER A 19 -10.59 -7.06 14.72
N ILE A 20 -10.51 -8.37 14.54
CA ILE A 20 -10.28 -9.32 15.65
C ILE A 20 -8.85 -9.19 16.18
N VAL A 21 -7.85 -9.05 15.27
CA VAL A 21 -6.45 -8.91 15.66
C VAL A 21 -6.21 -7.61 16.44
N ASN A 22 -6.96 -6.55 16.12
CA ASN A 22 -6.80 -5.24 16.76
C ASN A 22 -7.31 -5.21 18.21
N GLU A 23 -8.18 -6.14 18.60
CA GLU A 23 -8.75 -6.18 19.98
C GLU A 23 -7.98 -7.11 20.92
N VAL A 24 -7.27 -8.09 20.38
CA VAL A 24 -6.64 -9.17 21.17
C VAL A 24 -5.21 -8.85 21.60
N THR A 25 -4.48 -8.00 20.88
CA THR A 25 -3.09 -7.68 21.19
C THR A 25 -2.90 -6.20 21.53
N ILE A 26 -2.30 -5.92 22.69
CA ILE A 26 -1.97 -4.56 23.17
C ILE A 26 -0.64 -4.10 22.54
N GLU A 27 0.31 -5.02 22.38
CA GLU A 27 1.63 -4.73 21.81
C GLU A 27 1.61 -4.65 20.27
N PRO A 28 2.56 -3.92 19.66
CA PRO A 28 2.77 -3.92 18.21
C PRO A 28 3.05 -5.34 17.71
N ILE A 29 2.40 -5.72 16.60
CA ILE A 29 2.57 -7.04 16.00
C ILE A 29 3.88 -7.04 15.23
N GLN A 30 4.77 -7.97 15.58
CA GLN A 30 6.03 -8.23 14.88
C GLN A 30 6.01 -9.64 14.24
N PRO A 31 6.80 -9.88 13.18
CA PRO A 31 6.93 -11.22 12.63
C PRO A 31 7.58 -12.17 13.64
N ASP A 32 7.17 -13.42 13.62
CA ASP A 32 7.72 -14.47 14.49
C ASP A 32 9.21 -14.70 14.18
N GLU A 33 10.02 -14.89 15.23
CA GLU A 33 11.46 -15.16 15.10
C GLU A 33 11.77 -16.57 14.60
N SER A 34 10.82 -17.49 14.76
CA SER A 34 11.00 -18.91 14.44
C SER A 34 11.09 -19.22 12.93
N GLY A 35 10.71 -18.28 12.06
CA GLY A 35 10.64 -18.45 10.60
C GLY A 35 11.89 -18.06 9.81
N ARG A 36 13.05 -17.82 10.45
CA ARG A 36 14.29 -17.43 9.74
C ARG A 36 15.00 -18.62 9.10
N THR A 37 14.57 -19.00 7.91
CA THR A 37 15.48 -19.55 6.92
C THR A 37 16.04 -18.41 6.07
N LEU A 38 17.36 -18.40 5.83
CA LEU A 38 18.00 -17.50 4.86
C LEU A 38 17.35 -17.75 3.49
N GLY A 39 16.52 -16.80 3.03
CA GLY A 39 15.70 -16.92 1.80
C GLY A 39 14.18 -16.93 2.04
N ALA A 40 13.71 -16.64 3.27
CA ALA A 40 12.27 -16.47 3.49
C ALA A 40 11.77 -15.30 2.65
N ASP A 41 10.88 -15.60 1.72
CA ASP A 41 10.13 -14.61 0.95
C ASP A 41 9.56 -13.56 1.91
N ILE A 42 9.88 -12.30 1.63
CA ILE A 42 9.32 -11.19 2.39
C ILE A 42 7.82 -11.23 2.15
N ASP A 43 7.06 -11.53 3.21
CA ASP A 43 5.59 -11.64 3.11
C ASP A 43 4.98 -10.23 3.11
N ASP A 44 5.13 -9.52 2.01
CA ASP A 44 4.61 -8.17 1.81
C ASP A 44 3.12 -8.02 2.20
N PRO A 45 2.21 -8.98 1.89
CA PRO A 45 0.82 -8.91 2.33
C PRO A 45 0.66 -8.93 3.85
N LYS A 46 1.42 -9.75 4.58
CA LYS A 46 1.38 -9.77 6.05
C LYS A 46 1.98 -8.50 6.63
N MET A 47 3.15 -8.10 6.13
CA MET A 47 3.81 -6.84 6.52
C MET A 47 2.86 -5.66 6.36
N ARG A 48 2.18 -5.52 5.21
CA ARG A 48 1.18 -4.49 4.96
C ARG A 48 0.07 -4.51 6.01
N THR A 49 -0.48 -5.69 6.30
CA THR A 49 -1.58 -5.85 7.25
C THR A 49 -1.17 -5.45 8.65
N PHE A 50 -0.05 -5.97 9.15
CA PHE A 50 0.40 -5.72 10.51
C PHE A 50 0.88 -4.29 10.73
N ILE A 51 1.59 -3.70 9.77
CA ILE A 51 1.95 -2.27 9.83
C ILE A 51 0.68 -1.42 9.92
N GLY A 52 -0.34 -1.70 9.09
CA GLY A 52 -1.61 -0.97 9.12
C GLY A 52 -2.34 -1.10 10.45
N VAL A 53 -2.32 -2.29 11.08
CA VAL A 53 -2.87 -2.52 12.42
C VAL A 53 -2.07 -1.77 13.48
N ASN A 54 -0.74 -1.85 13.45
CA ASN A 54 0.14 -1.19 14.43
C ASN A 54 -0.02 0.34 14.38
N ILE A 55 -0.09 0.93 13.18
CA ILE A 55 -0.36 2.36 13.01
C ILE A 55 -1.68 2.76 13.70
N LYS A 56 -2.76 1.98 13.49
CA LYS A 56 -4.07 2.27 14.10
C LYS A 56 -4.08 2.09 15.62
N LYS A 57 -3.19 1.24 16.16
CA LYS A 57 -3.04 1.04 17.61
C LYS A 57 -2.23 2.14 18.27
N ALA A 58 -1.28 2.73 17.54
CA ALA A 58 -0.33 3.69 18.11
C ALA A 58 -1.00 4.97 18.64
N ASP A 59 -2.10 5.41 18.00
CA ASP A 59 -2.83 6.60 18.46
C ASP A 59 -4.30 6.59 18.00
N PRO A 60 -5.26 7.07 18.85
CA PRO A 60 -6.68 7.20 18.48
C PRO A 60 -6.94 8.09 17.26
N GLN A 61 -6.10 9.09 16.97
CA GLN A 61 -6.22 9.93 15.78
C GLN A 61 -5.79 9.16 14.54
N LEU A 62 -4.73 8.36 14.61
CA LEU A 62 -4.32 7.47 13.53
C LEU A 62 -5.39 6.39 13.24
N LYS A 63 -6.06 5.87 14.26
CA LYS A 63 -7.20 4.95 14.09
C LYS A 63 -8.34 5.58 13.27
N LYS A 64 -8.56 6.89 13.40
CA LYS A 64 -9.61 7.66 12.70
C LYS A 64 -9.13 8.20 11.34
N SER A 65 -7.84 8.20 11.08
CA SER A 65 -7.24 8.72 9.86
C SER A 65 -7.49 7.77 8.67
N HIS A 66 -7.41 8.31 7.45
CA HIS A 66 -7.40 7.50 6.24
C HIS A 66 -5.95 7.25 5.82
N ILE A 67 -5.42 6.08 6.18
CA ILE A 67 -4.05 5.69 5.87
C ILE A 67 -4.07 4.41 5.05
N ASN A 68 -3.45 4.45 3.89
CA ASN A 68 -3.18 3.30 3.04
C ASN A 68 -1.72 2.89 3.22
N VAL A 69 -1.50 1.60 3.45
CA VAL A 69 -0.17 0.98 3.50
C VAL A 69 -0.01 0.11 2.27
N SER A 70 1.04 0.35 1.51
CA SER A 70 1.43 -0.49 0.39
C SER A 70 2.85 -1.00 0.63
N VAL A 71 3.09 -2.27 0.32
CA VAL A 71 4.40 -2.89 0.49
C VAL A 71 4.78 -3.60 -0.79
N PHE A 72 6.04 -3.46 -1.19
CA PHE A 72 6.65 -4.14 -2.30
C PHE A 72 8.14 -4.41 -1.99
N ASN A 73 8.56 -5.67 -1.94
CA ASN A 73 9.92 -6.07 -1.55
C ASN A 73 10.40 -5.38 -0.26
N ALA A 74 9.53 -5.32 0.76
CA ALA A 74 9.77 -4.60 2.02
C ALA A 74 9.99 -3.08 1.89
N LEU A 75 9.74 -2.49 0.73
CA LEU A 75 9.57 -1.05 0.57
C LEU A 75 8.15 -0.69 0.98
N VAL A 76 8.00 0.14 2.00
CA VAL A 76 6.69 0.56 2.53
C VAL A 76 6.37 1.96 2.03
N LEU A 77 5.19 2.11 1.43
CA LEU A 77 4.63 3.42 1.09
C LEU A 77 3.39 3.67 1.94
N LEU A 78 3.38 4.80 2.67
CA LEU A 78 2.23 5.31 3.39
C LEU A 78 1.61 6.46 2.60
N THR A 79 0.33 6.34 2.22
CA THR A 79 -0.45 7.40 1.56
C THR A 79 -1.77 7.64 2.30
N GLY A 80 -2.42 8.76 1.99
CA GLY A 80 -3.66 9.17 2.63
C GLY A 80 -3.50 10.43 3.48
N GLU A 81 -4.35 10.59 4.50
CA GLU A 81 -4.46 11.83 5.26
C GLU A 81 -4.38 11.61 6.77
N VAL A 82 -3.69 12.53 7.42
CA VAL A 82 -3.56 12.62 8.88
C VAL A 82 -3.84 14.04 9.37
N SER A 83 -4.13 14.17 10.66
CA SER A 83 -4.55 15.44 11.28
C SER A 83 -3.40 16.41 11.54
N SER A 84 -2.18 15.92 11.71
CA SER A 84 -1.02 16.76 12.08
C SER A 84 0.32 16.15 11.65
N ALA A 85 1.38 16.95 11.77
CA ALA A 85 2.75 16.52 11.49
C ALA A 85 3.23 15.44 12.46
N GLU A 86 2.80 15.51 13.71
CA GLU A 86 3.11 14.52 14.75
C GLU A 86 2.50 13.16 14.36
N MET A 87 1.25 13.14 13.90
CA MET A 87 0.59 11.92 13.44
C MET A 87 1.25 11.35 12.19
N LYS A 88 1.71 12.20 11.27
CA LYS A 88 2.50 11.79 10.12
C LYS A 88 3.82 11.13 10.55
N SER A 89 4.55 11.77 11.46
CA SER A 89 5.82 11.22 11.99
C SER A 89 5.58 9.88 12.67
N LEU A 90 4.64 9.84 13.62
CA LEU A 90 4.31 8.64 14.38
C LEU A 90 3.96 7.44 13.47
N ALA A 91 3.13 7.67 12.45
CA ALA A 91 2.81 6.60 11.50
C ALA A 91 4.05 6.09 10.74
N GLY A 92 4.96 6.99 10.38
CA GLY A 92 6.23 6.63 9.74
C GLY A 92 7.17 5.85 10.66
N ASP A 93 7.24 6.24 11.94
CA ASP A 93 8.08 5.58 12.95
C ASP A 93 7.58 4.15 13.19
N VAL A 94 6.27 3.98 13.42
CA VAL A 94 5.65 2.65 13.58
C VAL A 94 5.92 1.74 12.38
N ALA A 95 5.89 2.29 11.17
CA ALA A 95 6.20 1.50 9.97
C ALA A 95 7.68 1.10 9.92
N ARG A 96 8.60 1.98 10.33
CA ARG A 96 10.05 1.70 10.36
C ARG A 96 10.44 0.67 11.42
N GLU A 97 9.73 0.66 12.54
CA GLU A 97 9.97 -0.28 13.65
C GLU A 97 9.54 -1.71 13.33
N TYR A 98 8.72 -1.90 12.28
CA TYR A 98 8.32 -3.25 11.90
C TYR A 98 9.51 -4.01 11.31
N ARG A 99 9.81 -5.18 11.89
CA ARG A 99 10.96 -6.00 11.51
C ARG A 99 10.87 -6.43 10.04
N GLY A 100 11.95 -6.25 9.31
CA GLY A 100 12.08 -6.62 7.90
C GLY A 100 11.77 -5.47 6.94
N VAL A 101 11.24 -4.33 7.41
CA VAL A 101 11.08 -3.13 6.56
C VAL A 101 12.47 -2.59 6.17
N ARG A 102 12.66 -2.39 4.87
CA ARG A 102 13.91 -1.88 4.29
C ARG A 102 13.88 -0.35 4.17
N GLN A 103 12.77 0.19 3.70
CA GLN A 103 12.59 1.61 3.47
C GLN A 103 11.13 2.01 3.67
N VAL A 104 10.89 3.19 4.25
CA VAL A 104 9.55 3.78 4.39
C VAL A 104 9.48 5.11 3.65
N TYR A 105 8.57 5.19 2.69
CA TYR A 105 8.17 6.41 2.00
C TYR A 105 6.88 6.94 2.65
N ASN A 106 7.03 7.97 3.48
CA ASN A 106 5.90 8.56 4.21
C ASN A 106 5.33 9.76 3.46
N GLU A 107 4.40 9.49 2.55
CA GLU A 107 3.73 10.47 1.70
C GLU A 107 2.35 10.90 2.24
N LEU A 108 2.10 10.66 3.54
CA LEU A 108 0.87 11.13 4.19
C LEU A 108 0.73 12.65 4.09
N GLN A 109 -0.48 13.10 3.78
CA GLN A 109 -0.81 14.52 3.68
C GLN A 109 -1.45 15.01 4.98
N ILE A 110 -1.05 16.21 5.43
CA ILE A 110 -1.64 16.83 6.63
C ILE A 110 -2.87 17.61 6.18
N ARG A 111 -4.04 16.96 6.20
CA ARG A 111 -5.33 17.55 5.80
C ARG A 111 -6.50 16.67 6.23
N GLY A 112 -7.75 17.18 6.07
CA GLY A 112 -8.96 16.36 6.23
C GLY A 112 -9.09 15.27 5.14
N LYS A 113 -9.97 14.30 5.39
CA LYS A 113 -10.18 13.15 4.49
C LYS A 113 -10.63 13.60 3.09
N THR A 114 -10.07 12.98 2.05
CA THR A 114 -10.47 13.20 0.66
C THR A 114 -11.85 12.59 0.35
N SER A 115 -12.48 13.11 -0.71
CA SER A 115 -13.81 12.67 -1.15
C SER A 115 -13.75 11.35 -1.95
N ILE A 116 -14.89 10.65 -2.01
CA ILE A 116 -15.06 9.42 -2.81
C ILE A 116 -14.82 9.68 -4.31
N VAL A 117 -15.14 10.88 -4.79
CA VAL A 117 -14.96 11.28 -6.21
C VAL A 117 -13.48 11.22 -6.62
N SER A 118 -12.57 11.62 -5.73
CA SER A 118 -11.13 11.51 -5.96
C SER A 118 -10.70 10.07 -6.25
N ARG A 119 -11.20 9.10 -5.50
CA ARG A 119 -10.84 7.67 -5.64
C ARG A 119 -11.24 7.07 -6.99
N THR A 120 -12.39 7.45 -7.53
CA THR A 120 -12.83 6.99 -8.85
C THR A 120 -11.91 7.53 -9.93
N ASN A 121 -11.53 8.80 -9.85
CA ASN A 121 -10.58 9.41 -10.77
C ASN A 121 -9.19 8.71 -10.70
N ASP A 122 -8.71 8.40 -9.50
CA ASP A 122 -7.44 7.72 -9.27
C ASP A 122 -7.41 6.32 -9.91
N THR A 123 -8.53 5.59 -9.84
CA THR A 123 -8.67 4.29 -10.53
C THR A 123 -8.54 4.42 -12.04
N ILE A 124 -9.17 5.45 -12.63
CA ILE A 124 -9.10 5.72 -14.07
C ILE A 124 -7.67 6.11 -14.48
N ILE A 125 -7.00 6.96 -13.71
CA ILE A 125 -5.60 7.37 -13.95
C ILE A 125 -4.69 6.14 -13.90
N SER A 126 -4.81 5.33 -12.86
CA SER A 126 -4.03 4.09 -12.71
C SER A 126 -4.21 3.15 -13.89
N GLY A 127 -5.46 2.96 -14.35
CA GLY A 127 -5.76 2.11 -15.51
C GLY A 127 -5.10 2.61 -16.80
N LYS A 128 -5.16 3.92 -17.05
CA LYS A 128 -4.51 4.54 -18.22
C LYS A 128 -2.99 4.34 -18.20
N ILE A 129 -2.35 4.54 -17.06
CA ILE A 129 -0.90 4.41 -16.94
C ILE A 129 -0.49 2.95 -17.09
N LYS A 130 -1.17 2.02 -16.41
CA LYS A 130 -0.91 0.57 -16.53
C LYS A 130 -1.01 0.08 -17.97
N ALA A 131 -2.05 0.53 -18.69
CA ALA A 131 -2.18 0.19 -20.11
C ALA A 131 -0.99 0.70 -20.94
N LYS A 132 -0.58 1.96 -20.76
CA LYS A 132 0.59 2.52 -21.48
C LYS A 132 1.89 1.80 -21.14
N LEU A 133 2.12 1.43 -19.87
CA LEU A 133 3.29 0.66 -19.46
C LEU A 133 3.28 -0.74 -20.08
N ALA A 134 2.13 -1.42 -20.08
CA ALA A 134 2.00 -2.77 -20.65
C ALA A 134 2.25 -2.83 -22.17
N PHE A 135 1.96 -1.74 -22.89
CA PHE A 135 2.25 -1.63 -24.33
C PHE A 135 3.67 -1.16 -24.63
N ASN A 136 4.42 -0.70 -23.63
CA ASN A 136 5.80 -0.25 -23.80
C ASN A 136 6.77 -1.38 -23.49
N LYS A 137 7.48 -1.86 -24.53
CA LYS A 137 8.43 -2.99 -24.40
C LYS A 137 9.76 -2.63 -23.73
N GLU A 138 10.04 -1.35 -23.56
CA GLU A 138 11.27 -0.86 -22.93
C GLU A 138 11.14 -0.72 -21.40
N VAL A 139 9.91 -0.84 -20.87
CA VAL A 139 9.67 -0.81 -19.43
C VAL A 139 9.41 -2.23 -18.96
N ASP A 140 10.35 -2.80 -18.23
CA ASP A 140 10.03 -3.94 -17.40
C ASP A 140 9.35 -3.42 -16.12
N TYR A 141 8.04 -3.66 -16.04
CA TYR A 141 7.25 -3.22 -14.90
C TYR A 141 6.85 -4.38 -13.95
N SER A 142 7.47 -5.57 -14.10
CA SER A 142 7.24 -6.71 -13.20
C SER A 142 7.61 -6.38 -11.75
N ASP A 143 8.68 -5.61 -11.58
CA ASP A 143 9.20 -5.16 -10.29
C ASP A 143 8.80 -3.72 -9.94
N LEU A 144 7.70 -3.25 -10.53
CA LEU A 144 7.16 -1.91 -10.34
C LEU A 144 5.67 -1.96 -9.99
N ILE A 145 5.30 -1.44 -8.84
CA ILE A 145 3.89 -1.18 -8.53
C ILE A 145 3.54 0.29 -8.70
N LEU A 146 2.32 0.53 -9.17
CA LEU A 146 1.77 1.86 -9.38
C LEU A 146 0.57 2.07 -8.46
N ILE A 147 0.66 3.13 -7.66
CA ILE A 147 -0.39 3.55 -6.73
C ILE A 147 -0.77 4.98 -7.10
N THR A 148 -2.06 5.27 -7.15
CA THR A 148 -2.56 6.63 -7.36
C THR A 148 -3.43 7.03 -6.17
N GLU A 149 -3.12 8.17 -5.59
CA GLU A 149 -3.88 8.78 -4.50
C GLU A 149 -4.01 10.29 -4.77
N ASP A 150 -5.23 10.80 -4.84
CA ASP A 150 -5.54 12.21 -5.11
C ASP A 150 -4.78 12.76 -6.35
N SER A 151 -4.82 12.03 -7.46
CA SER A 151 -4.13 12.35 -8.72
C SER A 151 -2.58 12.42 -8.61
N VAL A 152 -2.02 12.00 -7.49
CA VAL A 152 -0.58 11.79 -7.32
C VAL A 152 -0.26 10.32 -7.59
N VAL A 153 0.67 10.08 -8.50
CA VAL A 153 1.10 8.74 -8.87
C VAL A 153 2.39 8.42 -8.14
N TYR A 154 2.40 7.32 -7.43
CA TYR A 154 3.57 6.75 -6.75
C TYR A 154 4.04 5.53 -7.51
N LEU A 155 5.29 5.55 -7.93
CA LEU A 155 5.99 4.42 -8.54
C LEU A 155 6.88 3.80 -7.47
N VAL A 156 6.58 2.56 -7.07
CA VAL A 156 7.30 1.85 -6.00
C VAL A 156 7.89 0.57 -6.59
N GLY A 157 9.16 0.32 -6.37
CA GLY A 157 9.80 -0.90 -6.88
C GLY A 157 11.31 -0.82 -6.98
N THR A 158 11.89 -1.88 -7.55
CA THR A 158 13.33 -2.02 -7.77
C THR A 158 13.57 -2.19 -9.27
N VAL A 159 14.07 -1.16 -9.93
CA VAL A 159 14.14 -1.07 -11.40
C VAL A 159 15.48 -0.49 -11.85
N THR A 160 15.83 -0.64 -13.13
CA THR A 160 16.94 0.11 -13.71
C THR A 160 16.59 1.60 -13.79
N LYS A 161 17.62 2.45 -13.81
CA LYS A 161 17.40 3.90 -13.93
C LYS A 161 16.64 4.26 -15.20
N ALA A 162 16.96 3.61 -16.32
CA ALA A 162 16.31 3.83 -17.62
C ALA A 162 14.82 3.48 -17.56
N SER A 163 14.48 2.30 -17.04
CA SER A 163 13.08 1.84 -16.86
C SER A 163 12.30 2.77 -15.92
N GLY A 164 12.89 3.17 -14.80
CA GLY A 164 12.25 4.08 -13.85
C GLY A 164 12.00 5.48 -14.42
N ASP A 165 12.95 6.02 -15.20
CA ASP A 165 12.80 7.32 -15.87
C ASP A 165 11.70 7.27 -16.93
N LEU A 166 11.65 6.20 -17.72
CA LEU A 166 10.64 6.01 -18.75
C LEU A 166 9.23 5.81 -18.14
N ALA A 167 9.11 4.98 -17.11
CA ALA A 167 7.85 4.80 -16.37
C ALA A 167 7.34 6.12 -15.78
N ALA A 168 8.23 6.93 -15.20
CA ALA A 168 7.86 8.23 -14.65
C ALA A 168 7.43 9.23 -15.75
N ASN A 169 8.04 9.19 -16.92
CA ASN A 169 7.63 10.00 -18.07
C ASN A 169 6.26 9.60 -18.60
N ILE A 170 5.99 8.30 -18.73
CA ILE A 170 4.69 7.76 -19.16
C ILE A 170 3.60 8.21 -18.15
N ALA A 171 3.87 8.08 -16.86
CA ALA A 171 2.94 8.51 -15.82
C ALA A 171 2.69 10.03 -15.88
N ARG A 172 3.74 10.85 -15.96
CA ARG A 172 3.62 12.32 -16.01
C ARG A 172 2.82 12.81 -17.21
N ASN A 173 2.95 12.14 -18.35
CA ASN A 173 2.26 12.48 -19.60
C ASN A 173 0.88 11.80 -19.70
N THR A 174 0.34 11.31 -18.61
CA THR A 174 -1.01 10.73 -18.59
C THR A 174 -2.01 11.76 -18.06
N SER A 175 -3.08 11.97 -18.82
CA SER A 175 -4.13 12.92 -18.46
C SER A 175 -4.75 12.61 -17.10
N GLY A 176 -4.86 13.62 -16.25
CA GLY A 176 -5.36 13.55 -14.89
C GLY A 176 -4.27 13.42 -13.83
N VAL A 177 -3.02 13.13 -14.20
CA VAL A 177 -1.89 13.09 -13.26
C VAL A 177 -1.46 14.50 -12.88
N ARG A 178 -1.45 14.77 -11.58
CA ARG A 178 -1.00 16.04 -11.02
C ARG A 178 0.49 16.03 -10.64
N LYS A 179 0.96 14.91 -10.11
CA LYS A 179 2.34 14.71 -9.65
C LYS A 179 2.74 13.25 -9.78
N VAL A 180 4.03 13.01 -10.03
CA VAL A 180 4.64 11.67 -9.95
C VAL A 180 5.71 11.69 -8.88
N VAL A 181 5.64 10.73 -7.95
CA VAL A 181 6.61 10.48 -6.88
C VAL A 181 7.30 9.15 -7.17
N ARG A 182 8.63 9.14 -7.12
CA ARG A 182 9.45 7.97 -7.32
C ARG A 182 9.88 7.41 -5.98
N CYS A 183 9.35 6.27 -5.60
CA CYS A 183 9.75 5.47 -4.45
C CYS A 183 10.52 4.24 -4.96
N LEU A 184 11.59 4.50 -5.72
CA LEU A 184 12.32 3.50 -6.50
C LEU A 184 13.69 3.24 -5.90
N GLU A 185 14.06 1.96 -5.84
CA GLU A 185 15.44 1.53 -5.73
C GLU A 185 15.98 1.25 -7.14
N TYR A 186 17.22 1.65 -7.39
CA TYR A 186 17.83 1.45 -8.69
C TYR A 186 18.86 0.33 -8.67
N VAL A 187 18.71 -0.59 -9.63
CA VAL A 187 19.70 -1.64 -9.90
C VAL A 187 20.49 -1.31 -11.15
N THR A 188 21.73 -1.76 -11.21
CA THR A 188 22.54 -1.73 -12.44
C THR A 188 22.08 -2.84 -13.36
N GLU A 189 22.04 -2.55 -14.67
CA GLU A 189 21.88 -3.61 -15.66
C GLU A 189 23.07 -4.57 -15.57
N SER A 190 22.78 -5.85 -15.38
CA SER A 190 23.80 -6.93 -15.38
C SER A 190 24.10 -7.40 -16.79
#